data_23d117d203cdaea43fc618425a053600
#
_entry.id   23d117d203cdaea43fc618425a053600
#
_cell.length_a   1.000
_cell.length_b   1.000
_cell.length_c   1.000
_cell.angle_alpha   90.00
_cell.angle_beta   90.00
_cell.angle_gamma   90.00
#
_symmetry.space_group_name_H-M   'P 1'
#
loop_
_entity.id
_entity.type
_entity.pdbx_description
1 polymer ?
#
loop_
_entity_poly.entity_id
_entity_poly.type
_entity_poly.pdbx_seq_one_letter_code
_entity_poly.pdbx_strand_id
1 'polypeptide(L)'
;MVNRHTALKIRKAHRYLGLFIGIQFLMWTISGLYFSWTDIDDIHGDQFKKEKPKQTSFSNLLGTAQLNLEEPIQNLELLEIAGEPYYWINEEYLYNAVSGIKKNGITEQEAIKVAERYMLSDLKIDKIQRIESVGKQ
;
A
#
# COMPACT_ATOMS: atom_id res chain seq x y z
N MET A 1 -60.01 13.27 -7.31
CA MET A 1 -60.11 11.84 -7.78
C MET A 1 -58.96 11.59 -8.78
N VAL A 2 -58.11 10.61 -8.56
CA VAL A 2 -57.06 10.26 -9.53
C VAL A 2 -57.69 9.56 -10.72
N ASN A 3 -57.40 10.04 -11.91
CA ASN A 3 -57.95 9.49 -13.16
C ASN A 3 -57.42 8.05 -13.34
N ARG A 4 -58.26 7.12 -13.78
CA ARG A 4 -57.93 5.69 -13.98
C ARG A 4 -56.69 5.50 -14.84
N HIS A 5 -56.48 6.32 -15.86
CA HIS A 5 -55.29 6.31 -16.71
C HIS A 5 -54.01 6.67 -15.96
N THR A 6 -54.05 7.66 -15.07
CA THR A 6 -52.93 8.09 -14.24
C THR A 6 -52.60 6.99 -13.22
N ALA A 7 -53.58 6.36 -12.61
CA ALA A 7 -53.35 5.25 -11.68
C ALA A 7 -52.66 4.05 -12.35
N LEU A 8 -53.02 3.72 -13.59
CA LEU A 8 -52.36 2.67 -14.37
C LEU A 8 -50.89 2.99 -14.69
N LYS A 9 -50.62 4.26 -15.07
CA LYS A 9 -49.25 4.69 -15.33
C LYS A 9 -48.40 4.65 -14.07
N ILE A 10 -48.92 5.08 -12.93
CA ILE A 10 -48.20 5.01 -11.64
C ILE A 10 -47.89 3.55 -11.26
N ARG A 11 -48.86 2.65 -11.38
CA ARG A 11 -48.62 1.23 -11.10
C ARG A 11 -47.58 0.60 -12.00
N LYS A 12 -47.57 0.98 -13.29
CA LYS A 12 -46.59 0.52 -14.26
C LYS A 12 -45.19 1.05 -13.92
N ALA A 13 -45.07 2.36 -13.63
CA ALA A 13 -43.84 2.96 -13.22
C ALA A 13 -43.27 2.34 -11.92
N HIS A 14 -44.13 2.14 -10.92
CA HIS A 14 -43.73 1.51 -9.66
C HIS A 14 -43.20 0.09 -9.87
N ARG A 15 -43.84 -0.70 -10.75
CA ARG A 15 -43.40 -2.05 -11.06
C ARG A 15 -42.03 -2.06 -11.73
N TYR A 16 -41.74 -1.17 -12.70
CA TYR A 16 -40.43 -1.08 -13.34
C TYR A 16 -39.36 -0.55 -12.40
N LEU A 17 -39.69 0.43 -11.57
CA LEU A 17 -38.80 0.95 -10.54
C LEU A 17 -38.44 -0.14 -9.51
N GLY A 18 -39.45 -0.89 -9.07
CA GLY A 18 -39.25 -2.03 -8.14
C GLY A 18 -38.36 -3.12 -8.76
N LEU A 19 -38.54 -3.43 -10.05
CA LEU A 19 -37.67 -4.37 -10.76
C LEU A 19 -36.25 -3.87 -10.84
N PHE A 20 -36.04 -2.61 -11.17
CA PHE A 20 -34.71 -2.00 -11.27
C PHE A 20 -33.98 -2.00 -9.93
N ILE A 21 -34.66 -1.54 -8.87
CA ILE A 21 -34.13 -1.54 -7.50
C ILE A 21 -33.83 -2.97 -7.02
N GLY A 22 -34.72 -3.93 -7.34
CA GLY A 22 -34.53 -5.32 -7.00
C GLY A 22 -33.27 -5.93 -7.63
N ILE A 23 -33.03 -5.66 -8.91
CA ILE A 23 -31.82 -6.10 -9.60
C ILE A 23 -30.57 -5.47 -8.97
N GLN A 24 -30.60 -4.16 -8.69
CA GLN A 24 -29.48 -3.47 -8.07
C GLN A 24 -29.18 -4.02 -6.67
N PHE A 25 -30.21 -4.27 -5.87
CA PHE A 25 -30.04 -4.88 -4.56
C PHE A 25 -29.43 -6.28 -4.66
N LEU A 26 -29.85 -7.08 -5.63
CA LEU A 26 -29.35 -8.42 -5.88
C LEU A 26 -27.86 -8.38 -6.29
N MET A 27 -27.48 -7.45 -7.14
CA MET A 27 -26.06 -7.24 -7.51
C MET A 27 -25.20 -6.84 -6.29
N TRP A 28 -25.70 -5.99 -5.41
CA TRP A 28 -24.97 -5.62 -4.19
C TRP A 28 -24.83 -6.80 -3.23
N THR A 29 -25.89 -7.60 -3.11
CA THR A 29 -25.87 -8.81 -2.27
C THR A 29 -24.82 -9.81 -2.78
N ILE A 30 -24.78 -10.06 -4.09
CA ILE A 30 -23.79 -10.95 -4.71
C ILE A 30 -22.37 -10.41 -4.52
N SER A 31 -22.17 -9.11 -4.76
CA SER A 31 -20.87 -8.46 -4.55
C SER A 31 -20.44 -8.53 -3.08
N GLY A 32 -21.33 -8.23 -2.15
CA GLY A 32 -21.03 -8.33 -0.72
C GLY A 32 -20.69 -9.76 -0.28
N LEU A 33 -21.40 -10.76 -0.83
CA LEU A 33 -21.13 -12.17 -0.56
C LEU A 33 -19.75 -12.58 -1.13
N TYR A 34 -19.41 -12.11 -2.33
CA TYR A 34 -18.10 -12.34 -2.93
C TYR A 34 -16.97 -11.80 -2.03
N PHE A 35 -17.06 -10.53 -1.59
CA PHE A 35 -16.07 -9.95 -0.68
C PHE A 35 -16.05 -10.61 0.70
N SER A 36 -17.17 -11.14 1.17
CA SER A 36 -17.22 -11.88 2.45
C SER A 36 -16.54 -13.24 2.37
N TRP A 37 -16.50 -13.85 1.18
CA TRP A 37 -15.85 -15.15 0.96
C TRP A 37 -14.40 -15.04 0.51
N THR A 38 -14.02 -13.91 -0.08
CA THR A 38 -12.65 -13.68 -0.52
C THR A 38 -11.82 -13.20 0.67
N ASP A 39 -10.71 -13.87 0.93
CA ASP A 39 -9.77 -13.42 1.96
C ASP A 39 -9.19 -12.06 1.56
N ILE A 40 -9.20 -11.13 2.49
CA ILE A 40 -8.70 -9.77 2.25
C ILE A 40 -7.20 -9.78 1.96
N ASP A 41 -6.48 -10.73 2.53
CA ASP A 41 -5.04 -10.92 2.34
C ASP A 41 -4.73 -11.36 0.90
N ASP A 42 -5.61 -12.16 0.28
CA ASP A 42 -5.50 -12.52 -1.13
C ASP A 42 -5.67 -11.31 -2.06
N ILE A 43 -6.57 -10.38 -1.73
CA ILE A 43 -6.80 -9.16 -2.51
C ILE A 43 -5.60 -8.21 -2.41
N HIS A 44 -4.97 -8.12 -1.24
CA HIS A 44 -3.79 -7.28 -1.01
C HIS A 44 -2.49 -7.91 -1.50
N GLY A 45 -2.52 -9.15 -1.96
CA GLY A 45 -1.34 -9.87 -2.43
C GLY A 45 -0.39 -10.29 -1.28
N ASP A 46 -0.89 -10.36 -0.05
CA ASP A 46 -0.09 -10.72 1.11
C ASP A 46 0.37 -12.18 1.05
N GLN A 47 -0.33 -13.04 0.29
CA GLN A 47 0.10 -14.40 -0.02
C GLN A 47 1.47 -14.46 -0.73
N PHE A 48 1.93 -13.38 -1.37
CA PHE A 48 3.24 -13.31 -2.04
C PHE A 48 4.35 -12.76 -1.14
N LYS A 49 4.01 -12.31 0.07
CA LYS A 49 4.95 -11.77 1.04
C LYS A 49 5.30 -12.83 2.09
N LYS A 50 6.54 -12.86 2.50
CA LYS A 50 6.93 -13.58 3.73
C LYS A 50 6.30 -12.87 4.93
N GLU A 51 6.03 -13.63 6.00
CA GLU A 51 5.81 -13.01 7.31
C GLU A 51 6.92 -11.97 7.55
N LYS A 52 6.51 -10.82 8.14
CA LYS A 52 7.46 -9.70 8.36
C LYS A 52 8.77 -10.26 8.92
N PRO A 53 9.89 -10.05 8.24
CA PRO A 53 11.17 -10.55 8.73
C PRO A 53 11.40 -9.99 10.13
N LYS A 54 11.98 -10.80 11.01
CA LYS A 54 12.32 -10.36 12.37
C LYS A 54 13.06 -9.04 12.28
N GLN A 55 12.63 -8.06 13.05
CA GLN A 55 13.31 -6.78 13.14
C GLN A 55 14.77 -7.01 13.52
N THR A 56 15.67 -6.50 12.71
CA THR A 56 17.10 -6.57 12.99
C THR A 56 17.42 -5.60 14.12
N SER A 57 18.07 -6.08 15.16
CA SER A 57 18.58 -5.21 16.22
C SER A 57 19.90 -4.60 15.76
N PHE A 58 19.96 -3.29 15.72
CA PHE A 58 21.17 -2.56 15.40
C PHE A 58 21.82 -2.02 16.67
N SER A 59 23.15 -2.12 16.74
CA SER A 59 23.97 -1.55 17.80
C SER A 59 24.90 -0.49 17.21
N ASN A 60 25.45 0.39 18.06
CA ASN A 60 26.38 1.44 17.67
C ASN A 60 25.81 2.47 16.67
N LEU A 61 24.54 2.80 16.81
CA LEU A 61 23.93 3.88 16.02
C LEU A 61 24.46 5.25 16.49
N LEU A 62 24.70 6.12 15.55
CA LEU A 62 25.05 7.52 15.83
C LEU A 62 23.83 8.25 16.43
N GLY A 63 24.08 9.09 17.42
CA GLY A 63 23.06 10.01 17.90
C GLY A 63 22.73 11.07 16.84
N THR A 64 21.50 11.55 16.84
CA THR A 64 21.05 12.60 15.88
C THR A 64 21.89 13.86 15.92
N ALA A 65 22.49 14.20 17.07
CA ALA A 65 23.40 15.32 17.21
C ALA A 65 24.75 15.15 16.47
N GLN A 66 25.07 13.94 16.05
CA GLN A 66 26.32 13.62 15.33
C GLN A 66 26.11 13.61 13.81
N LEU A 67 24.85 13.73 13.37
CA LEU A 67 24.50 13.83 11.96
C LEU A 67 24.69 15.28 11.50
N ASN A 68 25.37 15.45 10.37
CA ASN A 68 25.51 16.77 9.76
C ASN A 68 24.23 17.11 8.96
N LEU A 69 23.21 17.56 9.66
CA LEU A 69 21.92 17.88 9.08
C LEU A 69 21.87 19.34 8.62
N GLU A 70 21.30 19.56 7.45
CA GLU A 70 21.08 20.90 6.90
C GLU A 70 19.82 21.55 7.47
N GLU A 71 18.86 20.74 7.94
CA GLU A 71 17.57 21.18 8.43
C GLU A 71 17.20 20.53 9.79
N PRO A 72 16.33 21.16 10.57
CA PRO A 72 15.86 20.57 11.82
C PRO A 72 15.02 19.32 11.57
N ILE A 73 15.15 18.33 12.47
CA ILE A 73 14.41 17.08 12.38
C ILE A 73 12.94 17.32 12.81
N GLN A 74 12.01 17.04 11.91
CA GLN A 74 10.57 17.01 12.19
C GLN A 74 10.07 15.57 12.33
N ASN A 75 10.57 14.67 11.48
CA ASN A 75 10.28 13.26 11.50
C ASN A 75 11.57 12.46 11.34
N LEU A 76 11.69 11.34 12.09
CA LEU A 76 12.83 10.45 12.02
C LEU A 76 12.35 9.01 12.16
N GLU A 77 12.69 8.20 11.16
CA GLU A 77 12.45 6.76 11.15
C GLU A 77 13.78 6.01 10.99
N LEU A 78 13.89 4.87 11.67
CA LEU A 78 15.00 3.95 11.48
C LEU A 78 14.55 2.85 10.52
N LEU A 79 15.20 2.79 9.35
CA LEU A 79 14.93 1.81 8.31
C LEU A 79 16.10 0.85 8.16
N GLU A 80 15.81 -0.35 7.69
CA GLU A 80 16.81 -1.30 7.24
C GLU A 80 16.80 -1.41 5.73
N ILE A 81 17.94 -1.15 5.09
CA ILE A 81 18.13 -1.29 3.64
C ILE A 81 19.30 -2.24 3.39
N ALA A 82 19.03 -3.37 2.78
CA ALA A 82 20.01 -4.41 2.46
C ALA A 82 20.86 -4.90 3.64
N GLY A 83 20.32 -4.85 4.86
CA GLY A 83 20.98 -5.29 6.11
C GLY A 83 21.67 -4.17 6.86
N GLU A 84 21.70 -2.96 6.36
CA GLU A 84 22.29 -1.79 7.01
C GLU A 84 21.23 -0.84 7.57
N PRO A 85 21.48 -0.20 8.74
CA PRO A 85 20.55 0.76 9.33
C PRO A 85 20.70 2.15 8.70
N TYR A 86 19.56 2.77 8.41
CA TYR A 86 19.47 4.12 7.90
C TYR A 86 18.46 4.93 8.67
N TYR A 87 18.77 6.20 8.92
CA TYR A 87 17.83 7.20 9.37
C TYR A 87 17.15 7.84 8.17
N TRP A 88 15.81 7.75 8.10
CA TRP A 88 15.00 8.48 7.15
C TRP A 88 14.43 9.71 7.84
N ILE A 89 14.89 10.88 7.41
CA ILE A 89 14.65 12.16 8.06
C ILE A 89 13.77 13.03 7.18
N ASN A 90 12.72 13.59 7.78
CA ASN A 90 11.76 14.50 7.15
C ASN A 90 11.11 13.92 5.86
N GLU A 91 11.02 12.60 5.75
CA GLU A 91 10.50 11.87 4.58
C GLU A 91 11.26 12.15 3.27
N GLU A 92 12.46 12.75 3.36
CA GLU A 92 13.24 13.19 2.21
C GLU A 92 14.70 12.71 2.27
N TYR A 93 15.33 12.80 3.42
CA TYR A 93 16.77 12.57 3.54
C TYR A 93 17.09 11.22 4.16
N LEU A 94 18.01 10.49 3.54
CA LEU A 94 18.47 9.19 4.01
C LEU A 94 19.93 9.28 4.47
N TYR A 95 20.19 8.91 5.72
CA TYR A 95 21.53 8.88 6.32
C TYR A 95 21.86 7.51 6.85
N ASN A 96 23.04 6.98 6.56
CA ASN A 96 23.48 5.74 7.19
C ASN A 96 23.61 5.96 8.71
N ALA A 97 22.90 5.15 9.50
CA ALA A 97 22.79 5.38 10.93
C ALA A 97 24.07 5.04 11.72
N VAL A 98 25.06 4.40 11.09
CA VAL A 98 26.36 4.07 11.70
C VAL A 98 27.44 5.05 11.29
N SER A 99 27.50 5.44 10.02
CA SER A 99 28.55 6.33 9.49
C SER A 99 28.14 7.80 9.43
N GLY A 100 26.84 8.12 9.49
CA GLY A 100 26.32 9.48 9.34
C GLY A 100 26.36 10.00 7.91
N ILE A 101 26.73 9.18 6.94
CA ILE A 101 26.87 9.60 5.54
C ILE A 101 25.50 9.68 4.88
N LYS A 102 25.23 10.81 4.22
CA LYS A 102 24.01 11.01 3.42
C LYS A 102 24.03 10.10 2.20
N LYS A 103 22.90 9.42 1.96
CA LYS A 103 22.72 8.50 0.84
C LYS A 103 21.76 9.11 -0.19
N ASN A 104 22.22 9.19 -1.42
CA ASN A 104 21.43 9.74 -2.54
C ASN A 104 20.71 8.61 -3.30
N GLY A 105 19.62 8.12 -2.71
CA GLY A 105 18.76 7.10 -3.32
C GLY A 105 19.23 5.66 -3.07
N ILE A 106 18.46 4.72 -3.58
CA ILE A 106 18.68 3.27 -3.46
C ILE A 106 19.21 2.73 -4.79
N THR A 107 20.23 1.91 -4.74
CA THR A 107 20.77 1.22 -5.91
C THR A 107 19.88 0.07 -6.33
N GLU A 108 19.98 -0.37 -7.58
CA GLU A 108 19.25 -1.53 -8.10
C GLU A 108 19.53 -2.80 -7.29
N GLN A 109 20.80 -3.02 -6.93
CA GLN A 109 21.20 -4.18 -6.13
C GLN A 109 20.62 -4.16 -4.72
N GLU A 110 20.52 -3.00 -4.09
CA GLU A 110 19.87 -2.84 -2.80
C GLU A 110 18.37 -3.08 -2.89
N ALA A 111 17.72 -2.57 -3.93
CA ALA A 111 16.32 -2.81 -4.19
C ALA A 111 16.02 -4.31 -4.38
N ILE A 112 16.87 -5.03 -5.12
CA ILE A 112 16.77 -6.48 -5.28
C ILE A 112 16.87 -7.18 -3.92
N LYS A 113 17.90 -6.88 -3.13
CA LYS A 113 18.10 -7.51 -1.81
C LYS A 113 16.92 -7.25 -0.86
N VAL A 114 16.36 -6.05 -0.88
CA VAL A 114 15.16 -5.74 -0.10
C VAL A 114 13.96 -6.54 -0.60
N ALA A 115 13.73 -6.59 -1.92
CA ALA A 115 12.64 -7.36 -2.49
C ALA A 115 12.75 -8.86 -2.16
N GLU A 116 13.92 -9.48 -2.35
CA GLU A 116 14.17 -10.91 -2.05
C GLU A 116 13.93 -11.25 -0.58
N ARG A 117 14.15 -10.30 0.32
CA ARG A 117 13.92 -10.50 1.75
C ARG A 117 12.43 -10.61 2.10
N TYR A 118 11.58 -9.87 1.38
CA TYR A 118 10.14 -9.81 1.63
C TYR A 118 9.32 -10.72 0.72
N MET A 119 9.90 -11.21 -0.37
CA MET A 119 9.24 -12.13 -1.30
C MET A 119 9.38 -13.58 -0.85
N LEU A 120 8.44 -14.43 -1.25
CA LEU A 120 8.55 -15.87 -1.13
C LEU A 120 9.73 -16.39 -1.96
N SER A 121 10.35 -17.49 -1.50
CA SER A 121 11.58 -18.05 -2.11
C SER A 121 11.38 -18.62 -3.52
N ASP A 122 10.16 -18.91 -3.90
CA ASP A 122 9.76 -19.43 -5.21
C ASP A 122 9.47 -18.35 -6.26
N LEU A 123 9.39 -17.09 -5.82
CA LEU A 123 9.22 -15.94 -6.71
C LEU A 123 10.58 -15.46 -7.23
N LYS A 124 10.61 -15.04 -8.49
CA LYS A 124 11.78 -14.44 -9.14
C LYS A 124 11.46 -13.03 -9.61
N ILE A 125 12.44 -12.14 -9.47
CA ILE A 125 12.36 -10.79 -10.00
C ILE A 125 12.65 -10.86 -11.49
N ASP A 126 11.65 -10.58 -12.32
CA ASP A 126 11.79 -10.58 -13.77
C ASP A 126 12.27 -9.23 -14.31
N LYS A 127 11.76 -8.14 -13.73
CA LYS A 127 12.07 -6.78 -14.18
C LYS A 127 12.11 -5.80 -13.03
N ILE A 128 13.07 -4.88 -13.08
CA ILE A 128 13.16 -3.72 -12.18
C ILE A 128 13.05 -2.46 -13.02
N GLN A 129 12.25 -1.52 -12.56
CA GLN A 129 12.10 -0.22 -13.20
C GLN A 129 12.14 0.89 -12.14
N ARG A 130 13.00 1.89 -12.36
CA ARG A 130 13.03 3.09 -11.54
C ARG A 130 11.90 4.02 -11.98
N ILE A 131 11.08 4.44 -11.04
CA ILE A 131 10.04 5.45 -11.25
C ILE A 131 10.55 6.75 -10.63
N GLU A 132 10.81 7.76 -11.46
CA GLU A 132 11.36 9.04 -11.01
C GLU A 132 10.30 10.02 -10.52
N SER A 133 9.05 9.83 -10.93
CA SER A 133 7.93 10.61 -10.42
C SER A 133 6.66 9.77 -10.38
N VAL A 134 6.03 9.73 -9.23
CA VAL A 134 4.65 9.24 -9.10
C VAL A 134 3.75 10.47 -9.18
N GLY A 135 3.01 10.62 -10.28
CA GLY A 135 2.03 11.71 -10.39
C GLY A 135 1.06 11.63 -9.21
N LYS A 136 0.99 12.69 -8.41
CA LYS A 136 -0.09 12.84 -7.42
C LYS A 136 -1.39 12.91 -8.21
N GLN A 137 -2.20 11.86 -8.14
CA GLN A 137 -3.61 11.89 -8.54
C GLN A 137 -4.42 12.58 -7.46
#